data_8fd4241dd9a92d3b58f53eeaa5d9c737
#
_entry.id   8fd4241dd9a92d3b58f53eeaa5d9c737
#
_cell.length_a   1.000
_cell.length_b   1.000
_cell.length_c   1.000
_cell.angle_alpha   90.00
_cell.angle_beta   90.00
_cell.angle_gamma   90.00
#
_symmetry.space_group_name_H-M   'P 1'
#
loop_
_entity.id
_entity.type
_entity.pdbx_description
1 polymer ?
#
loop_
_entity_poly.entity_id
_entity_poly.type
_entity_poly.pdbx_seq_one_letter_code
_entity_poly.pdbx_strand_id
1 'polypeptide(L)'
;MRKRLSILIKKLKNTTLRKILVFVSRLIVGLLCLIPGYESIVDPVGSNILCDRYLHCLKLDVLLPLSYIISISISSLQFVIGVCMTLGAKIKWTSIMATIFLTVQIITSATTIHQCPDIYDGITRTISAHTFGSSIAHNIMLLGLASLIFHWRNYNLALYTKRTEWIISIYGFAFSVVMAIHCYFSLPILDLTVCKEGDPIQNVIEYAEKHKIEIDDDAKAAMSHKGHSFILVSPDITQASTTYRKQLNKLYSYCKSNGYNFAMLTTSDPDSREVDEYIIETSGAEYPFFQIKRELTDAFVRSNPELFLIKDGIVEEKFSCYEIPTYEKPLEEEDSEVSEGWNDVAKNISYFGVPLIIILIYDYLIELAKLLYRFWKTKKKKKEAAETVS
;
A
#
# COMPACT_ATOMS: atom_id res chain seq x y z
N MET A 1 28.84 -47.37 22.60
CA MET A 1 27.67 -46.58 23.06
C MET A 1 27.93 -45.05 22.97
N ARG A 2 29.00 -44.49 23.55
CA ARG A 2 29.33 -43.03 23.50
C ARG A 2 29.42 -42.41 22.09
N LYS A 3 30.01 -43.10 21.13
CA LYS A 3 30.18 -42.63 19.74
C LYS A 3 28.84 -42.51 18.99
N ARG A 4 27.87 -43.44 19.23
CA ARG A 4 26.52 -43.37 18.68
C ARG A 4 25.71 -42.24 19.33
N LEU A 5 25.89 -42.01 20.62
CA LEU A 5 25.20 -40.94 21.36
C LEU A 5 25.71 -39.55 20.89
N SER A 6 27.03 -39.40 20.71
CA SER A 6 27.59 -38.12 20.21
C SER A 6 27.16 -37.81 18.77
N ILE A 7 27.04 -38.82 17.90
CA ILE A 7 26.50 -38.65 16.54
C ILE A 7 25.01 -38.27 16.59
N LEU A 8 24.23 -38.89 17.49
CA LEU A 8 22.83 -38.59 17.68
C LEU A 8 22.61 -37.14 18.18
N ILE A 9 23.40 -36.70 19.17
CA ILE A 9 23.36 -35.33 19.72
C ILE A 9 23.76 -34.33 18.64
N LYS A 10 24.81 -34.62 17.85
CA LYS A 10 25.24 -33.76 16.73
C LYS A 10 24.16 -33.66 15.63
N LYS A 11 23.47 -34.76 15.33
CA LYS A 11 22.35 -34.81 14.38
C LYS A 11 21.13 -34.02 14.89
N LEU A 12 20.77 -34.17 16.17
CA LEU A 12 19.70 -33.42 16.83
C LEU A 12 20.00 -31.91 16.85
N LYS A 13 21.24 -31.54 17.23
CA LYS A 13 21.69 -30.13 17.23
C LYS A 13 21.63 -29.52 15.83
N ASN A 14 22.03 -30.26 14.79
CA ASN A 14 21.93 -29.80 13.40
C ASN A 14 20.47 -29.66 12.93
N THR A 15 19.56 -30.54 13.32
CA THR A 15 18.14 -30.43 12.96
C THR A 15 17.46 -29.24 13.64
N THR A 16 17.77 -28.99 14.90
CA THR A 16 17.24 -27.82 15.66
C THR A 16 17.77 -26.52 15.06
N LEU A 17 19.07 -26.44 14.75
CA LEU A 17 19.66 -25.27 14.12
C LEU A 17 19.01 -24.96 12.78
N ARG A 18 18.77 -25.95 11.93
CA ARG A 18 18.08 -25.77 10.64
C ARG A 18 16.65 -25.27 10.81
N LYS A 19 15.90 -25.77 11.80
CA LYS A 19 14.56 -25.26 12.11
C LYS A 19 14.59 -23.78 12.50
N ILE A 20 15.53 -23.39 13.35
CA ILE A 20 15.70 -21.99 13.77
C ILE A 20 16.09 -21.11 12.57
N LEU A 21 17.05 -21.54 11.77
CA LEU A 21 17.48 -20.79 10.59
C LEU A 21 16.34 -20.60 9.58
N VAL A 22 15.56 -21.66 9.29
CA VAL A 22 14.38 -21.54 8.40
C VAL A 22 13.35 -20.60 8.99
N PHE A 23 13.10 -20.67 10.30
CA PHE A 23 12.13 -19.79 10.97
C PHE A 23 12.55 -18.31 10.90
N VAL A 24 13.79 -18.01 11.25
CA VAL A 24 14.33 -16.64 11.22
C VAL A 24 14.38 -16.09 9.79
N SER A 25 14.92 -16.89 8.85
CA SER A 25 14.97 -16.49 7.43
C SER A 25 13.57 -16.22 6.87
N ARG A 26 12.59 -17.02 7.25
CA ARG A 26 11.19 -16.86 6.86
C ARG A 26 10.57 -15.58 7.40
N LEU A 27 10.84 -15.23 8.67
CA LEU A 27 10.39 -13.97 9.25
C LEU A 27 11.03 -12.78 8.54
N ILE A 28 12.33 -12.84 8.26
CA ILE A 28 13.04 -11.76 7.56
C ILE A 28 12.45 -11.55 6.16
N VAL A 29 12.41 -12.59 5.33
CA VAL A 29 11.87 -12.50 3.96
C VAL A 29 10.38 -12.12 4.01
N GLY A 30 9.62 -12.69 4.95
CA GLY A 30 8.21 -12.44 5.11
C GLY A 30 7.91 -10.97 5.44
N LEU A 31 8.55 -10.41 6.46
CA LEU A 31 8.32 -9.02 6.87
C LEU A 31 8.80 -8.02 5.81
N LEU A 32 9.96 -8.29 5.18
CA LEU A 32 10.52 -7.43 4.15
C LEU A 32 9.77 -7.53 2.78
N CYS A 33 8.87 -8.49 2.62
CA CYS A 33 7.88 -8.50 1.54
C CYS A 33 6.52 -7.96 1.99
N LEU A 34 6.12 -8.22 3.24
CA LEU A 34 4.82 -7.83 3.79
C LEU A 34 4.67 -6.31 3.89
N ILE A 35 5.66 -5.63 4.47
CA ILE A 35 5.60 -4.19 4.70
C ILE A 35 5.48 -3.43 3.37
N PRO A 36 6.41 -3.55 2.40
CA PRO A 36 6.28 -2.83 1.14
C PRO A 36 5.08 -3.29 0.31
N GLY A 37 4.69 -4.56 0.41
CA GLY A 37 3.47 -5.05 -0.22
C GLY A 37 2.21 -4.38 0.35
N TYR A 38 2.14 -4.19 1.66
CA TYR A 38 1.06 -3.46 2.33
C TYR A 38 1.05 -1.98 1.92
N GLU A 39 2.19 -1.29 2.00
CA GLU A 39 2.33 0.11 1.56
C GLU A 39 1.82 0.31 0.13
N SER A 40 2.18 -0.61 -0.77
CA SER A 40 1.78 -0.53 -2.18
C SER A 40 0.29 -0.81 -2.43
N ILE A 41 -0.39 -1.61 -1.60
CA ILE A 41 -1.84 -1.85 -1.75
C ILE A 41 -2.67 -0.75 -1.11
N VAL A 42 -2.16 -0.03 -0.11
CA VAL A 42 -2.86 1.09 0.52
C VAL A 42 -2.63 2.41 -0.22
N ASP A 43 -1.59 2.52 -1.06
CA ASP A 43 -1.38 3.62 -2.03
C ASP A 43 -1.31 3.06 -3.46
N PRO A 44 -2.45 2.63 -4.05
CA PRO A 44 -2.45 2.05 -5.39
C PRO A 44 -2.13 3.07 -6.49
N VAL A 45 -2.42 4.36 -6.27
CA VAL A 45 -2.10 5.44 -7.22
C VAL A 45 -0.60 5.68 -7.25
N GLY A 46 0.05 5.85 -6.09
CA GLY A 46 1.51 6.00 -6.01
C GLY A 46 2.24 4.78 -6.59
N SER A 47 1.72 3.57 -6.33
CA SER A 47 2.26 2.33 -6.90
C SER A 47 2.09 2.27 -8.42
N ASN A 48 0.99 2.81 -8.95
CA ASN A 48 0.77 2.89 -10.39
C ASN A 48 1.73 3.90 -11.06
N ILE A 49 1.92 5.09 -10.47
CA ILE A 49 2.88 6.09 -10.96
C ILE A 49 4.28 5.47 -11.06
N LEU A 50 4.69 4.70 -10.06
CA LEU A 50 5.97 3.99 -10.09
C LEU A 50 6.00 2.91 -11.18
N CYS A 51 4.92 2.17 -11.37
CA CYS A 51 4.79 1.17 -12.42
C CYS A 51 4.92 1.81 -13.81
N ASP A 52 4.24 2.93 -14.06
CA ASP A 52 4.33 3.69 -15.31
C ASP A 52 5.77 4.12 -15.61
N ARG A 53 6.48 4.66 -14.61
CA ARG A 53 7.89 5.04 -14.76
C ARG A 53 8.79 3.83 -15.08
N TYR A 54 8.53 2.67 -14.46
CA TYR A 54 9.24 1.43 -14.79
C TYR A 54 8.95 0.98 -16.23
N LEU A 55 7.69 1.02 -16.66
CA LEU A 55 7.31 0.61 -18.02
C LEU A 55 7.95 1.53 -19.07
N HIS A 56 7.93 2.84 -18.86
CA HIS A 56 8.63 3.81 -19.71
C HIS A 56 10.14 3.56 -19.75
N CYS A 57 10.77 3.38 -18.60
CA CYS A 57 12.20 3.11 -18.50
C CYS A 57 12.62 1.83 -19.23
N LEU A 58 11.78 0.79 -19.18
CA LEU A 58 12.00 -0.48 -19.85
C LEU A 58 11.54 -0.45 -21.32
N LYS A 59 11.03 0.68 -21.82
CA LYS A 59 10.47 0.85 -23.18
C LYS A 59 9.31 -0.10 -23.47
N LEU A 60 8.48 -0.34 -22.45
CA LEU A 60 7.29 -1.19 -22.50
C LEU A 60 6.00 -0.34 -22.54
N ASP A 61 6.01 0.79 -23.24
CA ASP A 61 4.91 1.77 -23.30
C ASP A 61 3.57 1.17 -23.75
N VAL A 62 3.61 0.08 -24.54
CA VAL A 62 2.42 -0.68 -24.94
C VAL A 62 1.63 -1.22 -23.75
N LEU A 63 2.27 -1.40 -22.59
CA LEU A 63 1.63 -1.91 -21.36
C LEU A 63 1.07 -0.81 -20.46
N LEU A 64 1.29 0.47 -20.75
CA LEU A 64 0.79 1.59 -19.96
C LEU A 64 -0.73 1.55 -19.70
N PRO A 65 -1.59 1.21 -20.68
CA PRO A 65 -3.03 1.11 -20.41
C PRO A 65 -3.39 0.03 -19.39
N LEU A 66 -2.49 -0.91 -19.11
CA LEU A 66 -2.66 -1.99 -18.13
C LEU A 66 -1.87 -1.77 -16.85
N SER A 67 -1.17 -0.65 -16.71
CA SER A 67 -0.24 -0.38 -15.61
C SER A 67 -0.90 -0.50 -14.24
N TYR A 68 -2.14 -0.04 -14.11
CA TYR A 68 -2.93 -0.16 -12.87
C TYR A 68 -3.15 -1.63 -12.46
N ILE A 69 -3.55 -2.47 -13.41
CA ILE A 69 -3.78 -3.91 -13.16
C ILE A 69 -2.45 -4.58 -12.84
N ILE A 70 -1.38 -4.22 -13.54
CA ILE A 70 -0.03 -4.75 -13.30
C ILE A 70 0.45 -4.35 -11.90
N SER A 71 0.32 -3.07 -11.54
CA SER A 71 0.73 -2.53 -10.24
C SER A 71 0.00 -3.23 -9.09
N ILE A 72 -1.33 -3.31 -9.12
CA ILE A 72 -2.13 -4.00 -8.10
C ILE A 72 -1.77 -5.48 -8.02
N SER A 73 -1.54 -6.14 -9.17
CA SER A 73 -1.18 -7.56 -9.21
C SER A 73 0.18 -7.83 -8.58
N ILE A 74 1.18 -6.99 -8.86
CA ILE A 74 2.53 -7.09 -8.29
C ILE A 74 2.47 -6.83 -6.77
N SER A 75 1.78 -5.77 -6.34
CA SER A 75 1.63 -5.40 -4.94
C SER A 75 0.91 -6.49 -4.13
N SER A 76 -0.20 -7.03 -4.69
CA SER A 76 -0.94 -8.13 -4.08
C SER A 76 -0.10 -9.41 -3.98
N LEU A 77 0.66 -9.73 -5.02
CA LEU A 77 1.57 -10.89 -5.00
C LEU A 77 2.63 -10.73 -3.92
N GLN A 78 3.26 -9.56 -3.83
CA GLN A 78 4.28 -9.24 -2.83
C GLN A 78 3.72 -9.35 -1.41
N PHE A 79 2.54 -8.80 -1.17
CA PHE A 79 1.84 -8.87 0.11
C PHE A 79 1.52 -10.32 0.51
N VAL A 80 0.95 -11.11 -0.40
CA VAL A 80 0.61 -12.53 -0.16
C VAL A 80 1.87 -13.36 0.11
N ILE A 81 2.96 -13.13 -0.63
CA ILE A 81 4.26 -13.76 -0.35
C ILE A 81 4.68 -13.40 1.08
N GLY A 82 4.59 -12.13 1.45
CA GLY A 82 4.92 -11.63 2.79
C GLY A 82 4.12 -12.35 3.89
N VAL A 83 2.80 -12.36 3.77
CA VAL A 83 1.89 -13.06 4.71
C VAL A 83 2.21 -14.55 4.81
N CYS A 84 2.28 -15.23 3.67
CA CYS A 84 2.52 -16.67 3.63
C CYS A 84 3.91 -17.06 4.14
N MET A 85 4.94 -16.25 3.88
CA MET A 85 6.29 -16.46 4.41
C MET A 85 6.32 -16.26 5.92
N THR A 86 5.78 -15.14 6.41
CA THR A 86 5.76 -14.82 7.85
C THR A 86 5.06 -15.92 8.64
N LEU A 87 3.92 -16.39 8.17
CA LEU A 87 3.18 -17.46 8.80
C LEU A 87 3.72 -18.86 8.48
N GLY A 88 4.46 -19.04 7.38
CA GLY A 88 4.98 -20.30 6.87
C GLY A 88 3.93 -21.15 6.14
N ALA A 89 2.93 -20.49 5.54
CA ALA A 89 1.91 -21.13 4.74
C ALA A 89 2.45 -21.57 3.39
N LYS A 90 2.07 -22.80 2.95
CA LYS A 90 2.46 -23.31 1.61
C LYS A 90 3.95 -23.13 1.28
N ILE A 91 4.81 -23.30 2.25
CA ILE A 91 6.24 -22.89 2.22
C ILE A 91 6.97 -23.27 0.92
N LYS A 92 6.64 -24.43 0.33
CA LYS A 92 7.22 -24.86 -0.95
C LYS A 92 6.86 -23.86 -2.08
N TRP A 93 5.59 -23.58 -2.25
CA TRP A 93 5.09 -22.71 -3.33
C TRP A 93 5.46 -21.25 -3.07
N THR A 94 5.30 -20.79 -1.83
CA THR A 94 5.63 -19.43 -1.42
C THR A 94 7.12 -19.12 -1.62
N SER A 95 8.03 -20.06 -1.29
CA SER A 95 9.48 -19.86 -1.51
C SER A 95 9.84 -19.85 -2.99
N ILE A 96 9.17 -20.64 -3.85
CA ILE A 96 9.36 -20.57 -5.31
C ILE A 96 8.88 -19.20 -5.83
N MET A 97 7.67 -18.78 -5.46
CA MET A 97 7.12 -17.48 -5.87
C MET A 97 8.00 -16.31 -5.39
N ALA A 98 8.48 -16.34 -4.14
CA ALA A 98 9.42 -15.36 -3.63
C ALA A 98 10.73 -15.32 -4.43
N THR A 99 11.28 -16.49 -4.77
CA THR A 99 12.50 -16.59 -5.58
C THR A 99 12.30 -15.97 -6.96
N ILE A 100 11.21 -16.29 -7.65
CA ILE A 100 10.88 -15.72 -8.96
C ILE A 100 10.69 -14.21 -8.83
N PHE A 101 9.88 -13.76 -7.88
CA PHE A 101 9.58 -12.35 -7.64
C PHE A 101 10.86 -11.52 -7.39
N LEU A 102 11.70 -11.97 -6.47
CA LEU A 102 12.97 -11.30 -6.15
C LEU A 102 13.96 -11.31 -7.32
N THR A 103 13.96 -12.38 -8.12
CA THR A 103 14.79 -12.44 -9.33
C THR A 103 14.33 -11.40 -10.36
N VAL A 104 13.02 -11.26 -10.57
CA VAL A 104 12.47 -10.22 -11.46
C VAL A 104 12.82 -8.83 -10.91
N GLN A 105 12.66 -8.58 -9.62
CA GLN A 105 13.05 -7.30 -9.01
C GLN A 105 14.54 -6.97 -9.18
N ILE A 106 15.43 -7.96 -9.04
CA ILE A 106 16.87 -7.74 -9.26
C ILE A 106 17.13 -7.35 -10.71
N ILE A 107 16.50 -8.05 -11.67
CA ILE A 107 16.68 -7.76 -13.09
C ILE A 107 16.14 -6.36 -13.42
N THR A 108 14.94 -6.02 -12.98
CA THR A 108 14.37 -4.68 -13.21
C THR A 108 15.22 -3.60 -12.58
N SER A 109 15.63 -3.75 -11.31
CA SER A 109 16.50 -2.78 -10.64
C SER A 109 17.86 -2.63 -11.34
N ALA A 110 18.47 -3.73 -11.82
CA ALA A 110 19.73 -3.66 -12.53
C ALA A 110 19.62 -2.95 -13.88
N THR A 111 18.50 -3.09 -14.59
CA THR A 111 18.25 -2.41 -15.87
C THR A 111 17.93 -0.93 -15.67
N THR A 112 17.15 -0.59 -14.65
CA THR A 112 16.70 0.79 -14.43
C THR A 112 17.75 1.69 -13.79
N ILE A 113 18.66 1.16 -12.97
CA ILE A 113 19.68 1.95 -12.27
C ILE A 113 20.58 2.76 -13.20
N HIS A 114 20.78 2.28 -14.43
CA HIS A 114 21.61 2.95 -15.43
C HIS A 114 20.78 3.80 -16.39
N GLN A 115 19.53 3.45 -16.64
CA GLN A 115 18.68 4.10 -17.65
C GLN A 115 17.88 5.26 -17.05
N CYS A 116 17.42 5.09 -15.83
CA CYS A 116 16.54 6.03 -15.14
C CYS A 116 16.95 6.14 -13.66
N PRO A 117 18.06 6.86 -13.34
CA PRO A 117 18.55 6.95 -11.96
C PRO A 117 17.52 7.60 -11.02
N ASP A 118 16.69 8.50 -11.55
CA ASP A 118 15.71 9.28 -10.79
C ASP A 118 14.32 8.61 -10.71
N ILE A 119 14.23 7.32 -11.05
CA ILE A 119 12.94 6.60 -11.13
C ILE A 119 12.15 6.63 -9.81
N TYR A 120 12.83 6.76 -8.68
CA TYR A 120 12.25 6.82 -7.34
C TYR A 120 12.06 8.25 -6.83
N ASP A 121 12.55 9.26 -7.54
CA ASP A 121 12.44 10.63 -7.08
C ASP A 121 10.97 11.07 -7.11
N GLY A 122 10.53 11.57 -5.97
CA GLY A 122 9.24 12.21 -5.81
C GLY A 122 8.02 11.34 -5.59
N ILE A 123 8.12 10.02 -5.66
CA ILE A 123 6.90 9.21 -5.63
C ILE A 123 6.49 8.79 -4.23
N THR A 124 7.42 8.43 -3.38
CA THR A 124 7.05 7.82 -2.10
C THR A 124 8.06 8.12 -1.00
N ARG A 125 7.56 8.61 0.12
CA ARG A 125 8.23 8.51 1.42
C ARG A 125 7.94 7.15 2.07
N THR A 126 7.98 6.05 1.31
CA THR A 126 7.80 4.73 1.88
C THR A 126 8.96 4.41 2.81
N ILE A 127 8.64 3.87 3.99
CA ILE A 127 9.64 3.36 4.94
C ILE A 127 10.55 2.36 4.23
N SER A 128 9.97 1.54 3.35
CA SER A 128 10.66 0.55 2.55
C SER A 128 11.57 1.15 1.48
N ALA A 129 11.17 2.22 0.81
CA ALA A 129 11.97 2.87 -0.24
C ALA A 129 13.23 3.51 0.33
N HIS A 130 13.15 4.19 1.49
CA HIS A 130 14.31 4.82 2.13
C HIS A 130 15.24 3.84 2.81
N THR A 131 14.71 2.74 3.38
CA THR A 131 15.52 1.84 4.20
C THR A 131 16.07 0.66 3.40
N PHE A 132 15.30 0.15 2.43
CA PHE A 132 15.61 -1.10 1.73
C PHE A 132 15.36 -1.04 0.22
N GLY A 133 14.83 0.05 -0.30
CA GLY A 133 14.22 0.14 -1.61
C GLY A 133 15.16 -0.28 -2.72
N SER A 134 15.75 0.15 -3.44
CA SER A 134 16.43 -0.17 -4.70
C SER A 134 17.76 -0.89 -4.58
N SER A 135 18.22 -1.23 -3.38
CA SER A 135 19.52 -1.89 -3.22
C SER A 135 19.50 -3.30 -3.81
N ILE A 136 20.13 -3.48 -4.94
CA ILE A 136 20.37 -4.81 -5.56
C ILE A 136 20.93 -5.79 -4.52
N ALA A 137 21.84 -5.32 -3.65
CA ALA A 137 22.43 -6.11 -2.58
C ALA A 137 21.37 -6.64 -1.59
N HIS A 138 20.38 -5.82 -1.24
CA HIS A 138 19.25 -6.22 -0.40
C HIS A 138 18.44 -7.35 -1.04
N ASN A 139 18.06 -7.18 -2.31
CA ASN A 139 17.29 -8.17 -3.05
C ASN A 139 18.08 -9.48 -3.25
N ILE A 140 19.40 -9.43 -3.46
CA ILE A 140 20.27 -10.61 -3.53
C ILE A 140 20.30 -11.33 -2.17
N MET A 141 20.41 -10.62 -1.06
CA MET A 141 20.35 -11.21 0.27
C MET A 141 19.01 -11.93 0.50
N LEU A 142 17.87 -11.29 0.18
CA LEU A 142 16.55 -11.91 0.29
C LEU A 142 16.42 -13.14 -0.61
N LEU A 143 16.94 -13.09 -1.83
CA LEU A 143 16.95 -14.22 -2.76
C LEU A 143 17.75 -15.41 -2.18
N GLY A 144 18.90 -15.14 -1.54
CA GLY A 144 19.67 -16.15 -0.84
C GLY A 144 18.89 -16.80 0.30
N LEU A 145 18.19 -15.99 1.12
CA LEU A 145 17.35 -16.48 2.20
C LEU A 145 16.14 -17.27 1.68
N ALA A 146 15.47 -16.81 0.62
CA ALA A 146 14.34 -17.53 0.00
C ALA A 146 14.78 -18.88 -0.56
N SER A 147 15.94 -18.95 -1.19
CA SER A 147 16.56 -20.19 -1.70
C SER A 147 16.91 -21.15 -0.56
N LEU A 148 17.43 -20.64 0.55
CA LEU A 148 17.70 -21.43 1.76
C LEU A 148 16.42 -22.02 2.34
N ILE A 149 15.34 -21.24 2.43
CA ILE A 149 14.03 -21.69 2.88
C ILE A 149 13.51 -22.80 1.97
N PHE A 150 13.61 -22.65 0.66
CA PHE A 150 13.22 -23.67 -0.30
C PHE A 150 14.01 -24.97 -0.14
N HIS A 151 15.31 -24.87 0.01
CA HIS A 151 16.20 -26.04 0.19
C HIS A 151 15.88 -26.78 1.49
N TRP A 152 15.64 -26.06 2.58
CA TRP A 152 15.35 -26.64 3.91
C TRP A 152 13.87 -26.65 4.28
N ARG A 153 12.96 -26.58 3.31
CA ARG A 153 11.51 -26.52 3.53
C ARG A 153 10.94 -27.61 4.42
N ASN A 154 11.58 -28.78 4.49
CA ASN A 154 11.16 -29.90 5.35
C ASN A 154 11.36 -29.62 6.86
N TYR A 155 12.12 -28.57 7.20
CA TYR A 155 12.34 -28.12 8.58
C TYR A 155 11.39 -26.99 8.99
N ASN A 156 10.42 -26.64 8.12
CA ASN A 156 9.44 -25.63 8.43
C ASN A 156 8.55 -26.05 9.60
N LEU A 157 8.36 -25.15 10.57
CA LEU A 157 7.43 -25.31 11.67
C LEU A 157 6.10 -24.69 11.26
N ALA A 158 5.16 -25.52 10.81
CA ALA A 158 3.78 -25.09 10.58
C ALA A 158 3.00 -25.17 11.90
N LEU A 159 2.36 -24.07 12.28
CA LEU A 159 1.55 -23.96 13.51
C LEU A 159 0.07 -24.28 13.27
N TYR A 160 -0.33 -24.62 12.06
CA TYR A 160 -1.71 -24.80 11.62
C TYR A 160 -1.84 -25.93 10.57
N THR A 161 -3.08 -26.26 10.21
CA THR A 161 -3.39 -27.37 9.31
C THR A 161 -3.21 -26.97 7.84
N LYS A 162 -3.08 -27.99 6.96
CA LYS A 162 -3.01 -27.77 5.49
C LYS A 162 -4.25 -27.07 4.92
N ARG A 163 -5.41 -27.18 5.58
CA ARG A 163 -6.63 -26.47 5.19
C ARG A 163 -6.47 -24.97 5.44
N THR A 164 -5.99 -24.60 6.61
CA THR A 164 -5.79 -23.22 7.03
C THR A 164 -4.71 -22.52 6.19
N GLU A 165 -3.71 -23.23 5.68
CA GLU A 165 -2.76 -22.69 4.72
C GLU A 165 -3.43 -22.10 3.46
N TRP A 166 -4.46 -22.77 2.92
CA TRP A 166 -5.23 -22.26 1.78
C TRP A 166 -6.07 -21.04 2.16
N ILE A 167 -6.73 -21.10 3.32
CA ILE A 167 -7.56 -20.01 3.82
C ILE A 167 -6.72 -18.75 4.00
N ILE A 168 -5.54 -18.85 4.60
CA ILE A 168 -4.61 -17.71 4.78
C ILE A 168 -4.22 -17.12 3.42
N SER A 169 -3.86 -17.95 2.44
CA SER A 169 -3.42 -17.47 1.12
C SER A 169 -4.56 -16.77 0.37
N ILE A 170 -5.77 -17.34 0.39
CA ILE A 170 -6.95 -16.76 -0.27
C ILE A 170 -7.38 -15.48 0.44
N TYR A 171 -7.39 -15.49 1.78
CA TYR A 171 -7.74 -14.32 2.58
C TYR A 171 -6.76 -13.16 2.32
N GLY A 172 -5.44 -13.43 2.34
CA GLY A 172 -4.43 -12.42 2.05
C GLY A 172 -4.58 -11.81 0.65
N PHE A 173 -4.88 -12.63 -0.35
CA PHE A 173 -5.13 -12.14 -1.71
C PHE A 173 -6.44 -11.33 -1.79
N ALA A 174 -7.54 -11.84 -1.26
CA ALA A 174 -8.82 -11.14 -1.26
C ALA A 174 -8.72 -9.78 -0.54
N PHE A 175 -8.07 -9.76 0.63
CA PHE A 175 -7.83 -8.54 1.39
C PHE A 175 -7.03 -7.53 0.56
N SER A 176 -5.93 -7.95 -0.08
CA SER A 176 -5.08 -7.04 -0.86
C SER A 176 -5.83 -6.39 -2.04
N VAL A 177 -6.67 -7.16 -2.73
CA VAL A 177 -7.47 -6.64 -3.85
C VAL A 177 -8.57 -5.69 -3.36
N VAL A 178 -9.32 -6.08 -2.31
CA VAL A 178 -10.38 -5.23 -1.75
C VAL A 178 -9.81 -3.91 -1.22
N MET A 179 -8.65 -3.98 -0.54
CA MET A 179 -8.00 -2.80 0.01
C MET A 179 -7.50 -1.86 -1.12
N ALA A 180 -6.87 -2.41 -2.16
CA ALA A 180 -6.42 -1.62 -3.30
C ALA A 180 -7.60 -0.93 -4.02
N ILE A 181 -8.73 -1.63 -4.18
CA ILE A 181 -9.96 -1.04 -4.76
C ILE A 181 -10.51 0.06 -3.86
N HIS A 182 -10.57 -0.18 -2.55
CA HIS A 182 -11.05 0.83 -1.59
C HIS A 182 -10.20 2.10 -1.66
N CYS A 183 -8.87 1.97 -1.56
CA CYS A 183 -7.94 3.11 -1.62
C CYS A 183 -7.84 3.77 -3.01
N TYR A 184 -8.39 3.15 -4.06
CA TYR A 184 -8.50 3.78 -5.38
C TYR A 184 -9.68 4.77 -5.44
N PHE A 185 -10.81 4.45 -4.80
CA PHE A 185 -11.98 5.32 -4.77
C PHE A 185 -11.94 6.34 -3.63
N SER A 186 -11.33 5.99 -2.51
CA SER A 186 -11.03 6.89 -1.39
C SER A 186 -9.57 7.29 -1.43
N LEU A 187 -9.14 8.25 -0.62
CA LEU A 187 -7.70 8.55 -0.49
C LEU A 187 -6.94 7.39 0.19
N PRO A 188 -5.62 7.30 -0.01
CA PRO A 188 -4.80 6.30 0.66
C PRO A 188 -4.94 6.37 2.18
N ILE A 189 -5.21 5.23 2.81
CA ILE A 189 -5.32 5.12 4.27
C ILE A 189 -4.00 5.51 4.97
N LEU A 190 -2.88 5.20 4.34
CA LEU A 190 -1.56 5.64 4.75
C LEU A 190 -1.09 6.68 3.75
N ASP A 191 -1.23 7.94 4.09
CA ASP A 191 -0.73 9.02 3.23
C ASP A 191 0.80 9.04 3.25
N LEU A 192 1.39 8.64 2.11
CA LEU A 192 2.83 8.60 1.89
C LEU A 192 3.32 9.80 1.06
N THR A 193 2.46 10.78 0.83
CA THR A 193 2.77 11.97 0.04
C THR A 193 3.66 12.97 0.78
N VAL A 194 4.15 13.95 0.05
CA VAL A 194 5.00 15.03 0.60
C VAL A 194 4.22 15.93 1.53
N CYS A 195 2.90 16.07 1.30
CA CYS A 195 2.03 16.94 2.07
C CYS A 195 0.80 16.14 2.52
N LYS A 196 0.70 15.91 3.82
CA LYS A 196 -0.39 15.17 4.48
C LYS A 196 -1.36 16.13 5.14
N GLU A 197 -2.46 15.62 5.63
CA GLU A 197 -3.31 16.35 6.56
C GLU A 197 -2.52 16.74 7.82
N GLY A 198 -2.65 17.99 8.23
CA GLY A 198 -1.85 18.61 9.29
C GLY A 198 -0.49 19.16 8.86
N ASP A 199 -0.01 18.86 7.65
CA ASP A 199 1.25 19.39 7.14
C ASP A 199 1.08 20.80 6.53
N PRO A 200 2.10 21.66 6.59
CA PRO A 200 2.09 22.90 5.85
C PRO A 200 2.21 22.64 4.34
N ILE A 201 1.39 23.34 3.54
CA ILE A 201 1.48 23.29 2.07
C ILE A 201 2.84 23.74 1.55
N GLN A 202 3.57 24.49 2.36
CA GLN A 202 4.96 24.89 2.12
C GLN A 202 5.88 23.69 1.86
N ASN A 203 5.58 22.50 2.40
CA ASN A 203 6.33 21.28 2.12
C ASN A 203 6.35 20.94 0.61
N VAL A 204 5.27 21.25 -0.12
CA VAL A 204 5.19 21.05 -1.59
C VAL A 204 6.14 22.01 -2.30
N ILE A 205 6.19 23.27 -1.86
CA ILE A 205 7.06 24.30 -2.43
C ILE A 205 8.54 23.96 -2.16
N GLU A 206 8.88 23.60 -0.92
CA GLU A 206 10.23 23.18 -0.55
C GLU A 206 10.68 21.91 -1.30
N TYR A 207 9.75 20.98 -1.52
CA TYR A 207 9.99 19.80 -2.33
C TYR A 207 10.34 20.19 -3.77
N ALA A 208 9.58 21.12 -4.37
CA ALA A 208 9.83 21.60 -5.73
C ALA A 208 11.20 22.29 -5.83
N GLU A 209 11.54 23.17 -4.87
CA GLU A 209 12.84 23.83 -4.82
C GLU A 209 14.00 22.84 -4.72
N LYS A 210 13.88 21.85 -3.84
CA LYS A 210 14.87 20.79 -3.67
C LYS A 210 15.11 19.98 -4.94
N HIS A 211 14.05 19.70 -5.70
CA HIS A 211 14.11 18.91 -6.93
C HIS A 211 14.22 19.79 -8.19
N LYS A 212 14.37 21.12 -8.03
CA LYS A 212 14.49 22.11 -9.13
C LYS A 212 13.29 22.06 -10.09
N ILE A 213 12.10 21.83 -9.53
CA ILE A 213 10.84 21.89 -10.26
C ILE A 213 10.35 23.33 -10.20
N GLU A 214 10.15 23.96 -11.34
CA GLU A 214 9.62 25.31 -11.41
C GLU A 214 8.12 25.32 -11.10
N ILE A 215 7.69 26.24 -10.23
CA ILE A 215 6.29 26.54 -9.94
C ILE A 215 6.08 28.02 -10.27
N ASP A 216 5.02 28.31 -10.99
CA ASP A 216 4.61 29.66 -11.30
C ASP A 216 4.27 30.45 -10.02
N ASP A 217 4.60 31.75 -10.01
CA ASP A 217 4.39 32.62 -8.83
C ASP A 217 2.90 32.74 -8.48
N ASP A 218 2.01 32.75 -9.48
CA ASP A 218 0.57 32.77 -9.27
C ASP A 218 0.06 31.46 -8.64
N ALA A 219 0.60 30.31 -9.05
CA ALA A 219 0.30 29.01 -8.44
C ALA A 219 0.80 28.95 -6.99
N LYS A 220 2.00 29.49 -6.70
CA LYS A 220 2.51 29.63 -5.32
C LYS A 220 1.60 30.52 -4.47
N ALA A 221 1.19 31.66 -5.02
CA ALA A 221 0.30 32.58 -4.33
C ALA A 221 -1.05 31.94 -4.01
N ALA A 222 -1.63 31.17 -4.95
CA ALA A 222 -2.88 30.45 -4.73
C ALA A 222 -2.74 29.40 -3.60
N MET A 223 -1.64 28.64 -3.56
CA MET A 223 -1.38 27.67 -2.50
C MET A 223 -1.11 28.31 -1.14
N SER A 224 -0.47 29.47 -1.10
CA SER A 224 -0.04 30.17 0.14
C SER A 224 -1.03 31.22 0.62
N HIS A 225 -2.27 31.18 0.15
CA HIS A 225 -3.31 32.14 0.52
C HIS A 225 -3.61 32.11 2.03
N LYS A 226 -3.78 33.29 2.65
CA LYS A 226 -4.19 33.39 4.07
C LYS A 226 -5.68 33.17 4.21
N GLY A 227 -6.08 32.51 5.30
CA GLY A 227 -7.46 32.10 5.54
C GLY A 227 -7.78 30.77 4.88
N HIS A 228 -9.06 30.47 4.67
CA HIS A 228 -9.50 29.23 4.05
C HIS A 228 -9.31 29.26 2.53
N SER A 229 -8.73 28.21 2.00
CA SER A 229 -8.45 28.04 0.58
C SER A 229 -8.78 26.61 0.16
N PHE A 230 -9.53 26.48 -0.92
CA PHE A 230 -9.81 25.21 -1.57
C PHE A 230 -8.97 25.11 -2.84
N ILE A 231 -8.05 24.15 -2.86
CA ILE A 231 -7.16 23.93 -4.00
C ILE A 231 -7.50 22.58 -4.62
N LEU A 232 -8.03 22.61 -5.84
CA LEU A 232 -8.29 21.44 -6.65
C LEU A 232 -7.06 21.13 -7.48
N VAL A 233 -6.54 19.92 -7.44
CA VAL A 233 -5.32 19.53 -8.17
C VAL A 233 -5.62 18.39 -9.13
N SER A 234 -5.33 18.57 -10.41
CA SER A 234 -5.50 17.55 -11.44
C SER A 234 -4.17 17.23 -12.12
N PRO A 235 -3.61 16.04 -11.89
CA PRO A 235 -2.41 15.58 -12.60
C PRO A 235 -2.61 15.42 -14.12
N ASP A 236 -3.84 15.19 -14.56
CA ASP A 236 -4.21 15.05 -15.97
C ASP A 236 -5.66 15.50 -16.14
N ILE A 237 -5.85 16.72 -16.65
CA ILE A 237 -7.18 17.31 -16.80
C ILE A 237 -8.07 16.56 -17.79
N THR A 238 -7.46 15.89 -18.79
CA THR A 238 -8.20 15.12 -19.81
C THR A 238 -8.82 13.85 -19.22
N GLN A 239 -8.29 13.36 -18.12
CA GLN A 239 -8.78 12.19 -17.39
C GLN A 239 -9.42 12.57 -16.04
N ALA A 240 -9.56 13.84 -15.76
CA ALA A 240 -10.15 14.33 -14.52
C ALA A 240 -11.60 13.86 -14.41
N SER A 241 -11.99 13.31 -13.25
CA SER A 241 -13.37 12.87 -13.03
C SER A 241 -14.31 14.06 -12.98
N THR A 242 -15.31 14.06 -13.87
CA THR A 242 -16.39 15.07 -13.90
C THR A 242 -17.68 14.57 -13.21
N THR A 243 -17.62 13.39 -12.59
CA THR A 243 -18.80 12.75 -11.96
C THR A 243 -19.45 13.64 -10.91
N TYR A 244 -18.64 14.33 -10.11
CA TYR A 244 -19.10 15.19 -9.01
C TYR A 244 -19.07 16.68 -9.35
N ARG A 245 -19.11 17.04 -10.64
CA ARG A 245 -19.08 18.44 -11.10
C ARG A 245 -20.12 19.34 -10.46
N LYS A 246 -21.32 18.81 -10.18
CA LYS A 246 -22.39 19.60 -9.52
C LYS A 246 -22.03 19.98 -8.09
N GLN A 247 -21.43 19.05 -7.34
CA GLN A 247 -20.97 19.28 -5.98
C GLN A 247 -19.79 20.26 -6.00
N LEU A 248 -18.86 20.10 -6.94
CA LEU A 248 -17.72 21.00 -7.11
C LEU A 248 -18.17 22.44 -7.43
N ASN A 249 -19.12 22.61 -8.34
CA ASN A 249 -19.66 23.93 -8.66
C ASN A 249 -20.44 24.57 -7.50
N LYS A 250 -21.15 23.75 -6.69
CA LYS A 250 -21.76 24.22 -5.44
C LYS A 250 -20.71 24.67 -4.42
N LEU A 251 -19.64 23.89 -4.27
CA LEU A 251 -18.52 24.23 -3.38
C LEU A 251 -17.85 25.54 -3.84
N TYR A 252 -17.60 25.72 -5.13
CA TYR A 252 -17.08 26.98 -5.65
C TYR A 252 -18.00 28.16 -5.35
N SER A 253 -19.33 27.99 -5.54
CA SER A 253 -20.30 29.02 -5.21
C SER A 253 -20.33 29.36 -3.72
N TYR A 254 -20.18 28.33 -2.87
CA TYR A 254 -20.05 28.51 -1.42
C TYR A 254 -18.76 29.28 -1.06
N CYS A 255 -17.63 28.95 -1.65
CA CYS A 255 -16.36 29.68 -1.46
C CYS A 255 -16.51 31.16 -1.86
N LYS A 256 -17.10 31.41 -3.02
CA LYS A 256 -17.35 32.78 -3.51
C LYS A 256 -18.27 33.60 -2.56
N SER A 257 -19.29 32.97 -1.95
CA SER A 257 -20.17 33.62 -1.01
C SER A 257 -19.53 33.96 0.33
N ASN A 258 -18.58 33.15 0.78
CA ASN A 258 -17.91 33.33 2.06
C ASN A 258 -16.53 34.01 1.95
N GLY A 259 -16.12 34.39 0.73
CA GLY A 259 -14.82 35.03 0.51
C GLY A 259 -13.61 34.11 0.66
N TYR A 260 -13.81 32.80 0.53
CA TYR A 260 -12.74 31.81 0.54
C TYR A 260 -12.07 31.70 -0.83
N ASN A 261 -10.76 31.45 -0.83
CA ASN A 261 -10.03 31.23 -2.07
C ASN A 261 -10.41 29.87 -2.67
N PHE A 262 -10.51 29.82 -4.01
CA PHE A 262 -10.70 28.59 -4.75
C PHE A 262 -9.87 28.64 -6.03
N ALA A 263 -9.05 27.64 -6.29
CA ALA A 263 -8.22 27.56 -7.49
C ALA A 263 -8.03 26.10 -7.94
N MET A 264 -7.74 25.92 -9.22
CA MET A 264 -7.36 24.62 -9.77
C MET A 264 -5.93 24.65 -10.29
N LEU A 265 -5.15 23.67 -9.84
CA LEU A 265 -3.80 23.41 -10.33
C LEU A 265 -3.83 22.24 -11.29
N THR A 266 -3.28 22.37 -12.48
CA THR A 266 -3.24 21.32 -13.50
C THR A 266 -1.91 21.30 -14.23
N THR A 267 -1.62 20.19 -14.89
CA THR A 267 -0.40 20.07 -15.72
C THR A 267 -0.57 20.69 -17.11
N SER A 268 -1.81 20.90 -17.55
CA SER A 268 -2.11 21.55 -18.82
C SER A 268 -2.01 23.07 -18.70
N ASP A 269 -1.67 23.72 -19.81
CA ASP A 269 -1.66 25.19 -19.91
C ASP A 269 -3.10 25.72 -19.70
N PRO A 270 -3.32 26.73 -18.84
CA PRO A 270 -4.64 27.33 -18.61
C PRO A 270 -5.37 27.77 -19.87
N ASP A 271 -4.65 28.21 -20.90
CA ASP A 271 -5.20 28.66 -22.20
C ASP A 271 -5.30 27.49 -23.22
N SER A 272 -5.11 26.25 -22.78
CA SER A 272 -5.17 25.08 -23.65
C SER A 272 -6.60 24.64 -23.96
N ARG A 273 -6.75 23.98 -25.13
CA ARG A 273 -8.02 23.34 -25.51
C ARG A 273 -8.49 22.30 -24.49
N GLU A 274 -7.60 21.64 -23.81
CA GLU A 274 -7.92 20.62 -22.79
C GLU A 274 -8.63 21.25 -21.59
N VAL A 275 -8.22 22.43 -21.17
CA VAL A 275 -8.88 23.20 -20.11
C VAL A 275 -10.24 23.69 -20.56
N ASP A 276 -10.37 24.20 -21.81
CA ASP A 276 -11.65 24.60 -22.39
C ASP A 276 -12.65 23.43 -22.45
N GLU A 277 -12.21 22.24 -22.86
CA GLU A 277 -13.02 21.03 -22.90
C GLU A 277 -13.49 20.65 -21.49
N TYR A 278 -12.62 20.71 -20.49
CA TYR A 278 -12.96 20.46 -19.09
C TYR A 278 -13.99 21.47 -18.56
N ILE A 279 -13.83 22.76 -18.86
CA ILE A 279 -14.78 23.81 -18.47
C ILE A 279 -16.17 23.52 -19.06
N ILE A 280 -16.24 23.10 -20.32
CA ILE A 280 -17.50 22.74 -20.99
C ILE A 280 -18.13 21.52 -20.30
N GLU A 281 -17.35 20.45 -20.06
CA GLU A 281 -17.83 19.22 -19.45
C GLU A 281 -18.31 19.42 -18.01
N THR A 282 -17.67 20.33 -17.27
CA THR A 282 -18.05 20.67 -15.88
C THR A 282 -19.20 21.67 -15.80
N SER A 283 -19.78 22.08 -16.93
CA SER A 283 -20.89 23.03 -17.01
C SER A 283 -20.52 24.44 -16.54
N GLY A 284 -19.31 24.92 -16.88
CA GLY A 284 -18.83 26.26 -16.64
C GLY A 284 -18.08 26.40 -15.30
N ALA A 285 -16.96 25.70 -15.19
CA ALA A 285 -16.01 25.94 -14.09
C ALA A 285 -15.44 27.38 -14.22
N GLU A 286 -15.89 28.30 -13.36
CA GLU A 286 -15.46 29.72 -13.38
C GLU A 286 -14.28 30.01 -12.43
N TYR A 287 -13.68 28.99 -11.81
CA TYR A 287 -12.55 29.17 -10.93
C TYR A 287 -11.22 29.32 -11.70
N PRO A 288 -10.21 30.00 -11.15
CA PRO A 288 -8.94 30.20 -11.83
C PRO A 288 -8.13 28.90 -11.96
N PHE A 289 -7.45 28.74 -13.10
CA PHE A 289 -6.58 27.63 -13.40
C PHE A 289 -5.12 28.11 -13.39
N PHE A 290 -4.23 27.31 -12.80
CA PHE A 290 -2.79 27.55 -12.77
C PHE A 290 -2.03 26.30 -13.19
N GLN A 291 -0.92 26.49 -13.90
CA GLN A 291 -0.10 25.37 -14.36
C GLN A 291 0.92 24.94 -13.31
N ILE A 292 1.05 23.61 -13.14
CA ILE A 292 2.12 23.00 -12.34
C ILE A 292 2.71 21.78 -13.07
N LYS A 293 3.93 21.40 -12.71
CA LYS A 293 4.62 20.27 -13.33
C LYS A 293 4.06 18.92 -12.84
N ARG A 294 4.06 17.92 -13.75
CA ARG A 294 3.59 16.55 -13.44
C ARG A 294 4.38 15.89 -12.30
N GLU A 295 5.70 16.11 -12.29
CA GLU A 295 6.59 15.58 -11.26
C GLU A 295 6.22 16.09 -9.86
N LEU A 296 5.64 17.30 -9.79
CA LEU A 296 5.16 17.84 -8.53
C LEU A 296 3.83 17.23 -8.13
N THR A 297 2.86 17.11 -9.05
CA THR A 297 1.55 16.48 -8.73
C THR A 297 1.72 15.04 -8.29
N ASP A 298 2.59 14.27 -8.94
CA ASP A 298 2.90 12.89 -8.56
C ASP A 298 3.39 12.76 -7.10
N ALA A 299 4.02 13.82 -6.57
CA ALA A 299 4.57 13.81 -5.21
C ALA A 299 3.52 13.98 -4.10
N PHE A 300 2.38 14.65 -4.36
CA PHE A 300 1.43 14.97 -3.30
C PHE A 300 -0.05 14.66 -3.62
N VAL A 301 -0.39 14.24 -4.85
CA VAL A 301 -1.76 13.97 -5.31
C VAL A 301 -1.99 12.47 -5.49
N ARG A 302 -3.14 11.96 -5.05
CA ARG A 302 -3.55 10.55 -5.17
C ARG A 302 -4.94 10.34 -5.76
N SER A 303 -5.60 11.41 -6.22
CA SER A 303 -6.88 11.38 -6.91
C SER A 303 -6.86 12.32 -8.10
N ASN A 304 -7.71 12.13 -9.09
CA ASN A 304 -7.77 13.02 -10.25
C ASN A 304 -9.22 13.47 -10.55
N PRO A 305 -9.59 14.70 -10.12
CA PRO A 305 -8.83 15.63 -9.28
C PRO A 305 -8.83 15.27 -7.79
N GLU A 306 -7.90 15.85 -7.03
CA GLU A 306 -7.87 15.82 -5.56
C GLU A 306 -8.13 17.23 -5.03
N LEU A 307 -8.96 17.34 -4.00
CA LEU A 307 -9.31 18.64 -3.38
C LEU A 307 -8.61 18.75 -2.03
N PHE A 308 -7.98 19.89 -1.80
CA PHE A 308 -7.31 20.25 -0.55
C PHE A 308 -8.06 21.39 0.12
N LEU A 309 -8.44 21.23 1.38
CA LEU A 309 -8.85 22.31 2.26
C LEU A 309 -7.62 22.79 3.04
N ILE A 310 -7.24 24.04 2.85
CA ILE A 310 -6.06 24.66 3.46
C ILE A 310 -6.53 25.85 4.29
N LYS A 311 -6.03 25.93 5.52
CA LYS A 311 -6.27 27.06 6.42
C LYS A 311 -4.94 27.64 6.86
N ASP A 312 -4.74 28.91 6.59
CA ASP A 312 -3.50 29.64 6.94
C ASP A 312 -2.21 28.89 6.50
N GLY A 313 -2.26 28.20 5.36
CA GLY A 313 -1.15 27.45 4.81
C GLY A 313 -0.97 26.03 5.36
N ILE A 314 -1.86 25.55 6.23
CA ILE A 314 -1.88 24.17 6.74
C ILE A 314 -2.98 23.39 6.03
N VAL A 315 -2.70 22.20 5.53
CA VAL A 315 -3.70 21.30 4.95
C VAL A 315 -4.55 20.72 6.09
N GLU A 316 -5.81 21.16 6.19
CA GLU A 316 -6.74 20.62 7.19
C GLU A 316 -7.27 19.27 6.76
N GLU A 317 -7.77 19.18 5.51
CA GLU A 317 -8.37 17.96 4.97
C GLU A 317 -8.04 17.78 3.49
N LYS A 318 -8.11 16.54 3.03
CA LYS A 318 -7.93 16.12 1.64
C LYS A 318 -9.12 15.28 1.22
N PHE A 319 -9.62 15.53 0.01
CA PHE A 319 -10.79 14.82 -0.51
C PHE A 319 -10.51 14.22 -1.87
N SER A 320 -10.92 12.98 -2.06
CA SER A 320 -10.87 12.34 -3.38
C SER A 320 -11.92 12.97 -4.32
N CYS A 321 -11.76 12.77 -5.63
CA CYS A 321 -12.75 13.20 -6.60
C CYS A 321 -14.15 12.58 -6.40
N TYR A 322 -14.27 11.54 -5.58
CA TYR A 322 -15.51 10.84 -5.26
C TYR A 322 -16.15 11.32 -3.95
N GLU A 323 -15.46 12.16 -3.16
CA GLU A 323 -15.87 12.57 -1.80
C GLU A 323 -15.85 14.09 -1.65
N ILE A 324 -16.38 14.82 -2.64
CA ILE A 324 -16.45 16.29 -2.60
C ILE A 324 -17.39 16.74 -1.47
N PRO A 325 -16.89 17.54 -0.49
CA PRO A 325 -17.69 17.98 0.65
C PRO A 325 -18.77 19.01 0.26
N THR A 326 -19.79 19.11 1.07
CA THR A 326 -20.83 20.14 0.94
C THR A 326 -21.00 20.84 2.28
N TYR A 327 -20.83 22.16 2.28
CA TYR A 327 -20.96 22.99 3.46
C TYR A 327 -22.23 23.83 3.38
N GLU A 328 -22.96 23.93 4.49
CA GLU A 328 -24.15 24.78 4.61
C GLU A 328 -23.88 26.03 5.44
N LYS A 329 -22.88 25.99 6.32
CA LYS A 329 -22.45 27.07 7.21
C LYS A 329 -21.01 27.49 6.91
N PRO A 330 -20.61 28.71 7.36
CA PRO A 330 -19.18 29.09 7.31
C PRO A 330 -18.31 28.10 8.09
N LEU A 331 -17.08 27.82 7.59
CA LEU A 331 -16.14 26.85 8.20
C LEU A 331 -15.73 27.21 9.63
N GLU A 332 -15.78 28.47 10.01
CA GLU A 332 -15.46 28.96 11.36
C GLU A 332 -16.50 28.52 12.41
N GLU A 333 -17.69 28.10 11.98
CA GLU A 333 -18.78 27.61 12.85
C GLU A 333 -18.85 26.07 12.90
N GLU A 334 -18.05 25.37 12.10
CA GLU A 334 -17.94 23.92 12.15
C GLU A 334 -16.80 23.53 13.11
N ASP A 335 -17.11 22.73 14.14
CA ASP A 335 -16.11 22.11 15.00
C ASP A 335 -15.30 21.10 14.17
N SER A 336 -14.05 21.41 13.86
CA SER A 336 -13.14 20.50 13.16
C SER A 336 -12.81 19.32 14.08
N GLU A 337 -13.41 18.17 13.85
CA GLU A 337 -12.91 16.90 14.38
C GLU A 337 -11.60 16.55 13.63
N VAL A 338 -10.47 16.92 14.21
CA VAL A 338 -9.15 16.52 13.70
C VAL A 338 -9.05 15.00 13.77
N SER A 339 -9.11 14.33 12.64
CA SER A 339 -8.89 12.89 12.56
C SER A 339 -7.44 12.59 12.98
N GLU A 340 -7.26 11.88 14.10
CA GLU A 340 -5.94 11.40 14.49
C GLU A 340 -5.51 10.28 13.53
N GLY A 341 -4.71 10.58 12.52
CA GLY A 341 -4.28 9.66 11.47
C GLY A 341 -3.65 8.34 11.97
N TRP A 342 -3.14 8.28 13.20
CA TRP A 342 -2.68 7.03 13.83
C TRP A 342 -3.81 6.06 14.17
N ASN A 343 -5.01 6.56 14.50
CA ASN A 343 -6.17 5.73 14.78
C ASN A 343 -6.64 5.01 13.52
N ASP A 344 -6.53 5.63 12.36
CA ASP A 344 -6.94 5.04 11.09
C ASP A 344 -5.95 3.96 10.63
N VAL A 345 -4.66 4.17 10.78
CA VAL A 345 -3.64 3.14 10.50
C VAL A 345 -3.83 1.92 11.41
N ALA A 346 -4.02 2.13 12.71
CA ALA A 346 -4.25 1.04 13.67
C ALA A 346 -5.56 0.30 13.36
N LYS A 347 -6.63 1.01 13.01
CA LYS A 347 -7.93 0.47 12.61
C LYS A 347 -7.80 -0.40 11.36
N ASN A 348 -7.05 0.04 10.36
CA ASN A 348 -6.86 -0.68 9.11
C ASN A 348 -5.97 -1.91 9.24
N ILE A 349 -4.90 -1.84 10.04
CA ILE A 349 -4.12 -3.02 10.42
C ILE A 349 -5.01 -4.03 11.15
N SER A 350 -5.96 -3.56 11.98
CA SER A 350 -6.90 -4.44 12.67
C SER A 350 -7.86 -5.16 11.72
N TYR A 351 -8.28 -4.55 10.62
CA TYR A 351 -9.14 -5.18 9.60
C TYR A 351 -8.47 -6.39 8.94
N PHE A 352 -7.15 -6.40 8.81
CA PHE A 352 -6.41 -7.57 8.36
C PHE A 352 -6.10 -8.53 9.51
N GLY A 353 -5.57 -8.01 10.61
CA GLY A 353 -5.03 -8.82 11.72
C GLY A 353 -6.10 -9.57 12.50
N VAL A 354 -7.22 -8.92 12.82
CA VAL A 354 -8.28 -9.55 13.65
C VAL A 354 -8.92 -10.77 12.97
N PRO A 355 -9.39 -10.71 11.71
CA PRO A 355 -9.91 -11.89 11.05
C PRO A 355 -8.86 -13.01 10.88
N LEU A 356 -7.60 -12.62 10.62
CA LEU A 356 -6.51 -13.59 10.54
C LEU A 356 -6.29 -14.32 11.85
N ILE A 357 -6.29 -13.61 12.99
CA ILE A 357 -6.19 -14.21 14.33
C ILE A 357 -7.38 -15.12 14.60
N ILE A 358 -8.60 -14.73 14.23
CA ILE A 358 -9.80 -15.56 14.37
C ILE A 358 -9.65 -16.87 13.57
N ILE A 359 -9.16 -16.81 12.34
CA ILE A 359 -8.90 -17.99 11.50
C ILE A 359 -7.91 -18.93 12.19
N LEU A 360 -6.82 -18.41 12.76
CA LEU A 360 -5.80 -19.22 13.45
C LEU A 360 -6.34 -19.84 14.74
N ILE A 361 -7.11 -19.09 15.55
CA ILE A 361 -7.76 -19.59 16.77
C ILE A 361 -8.76 -20.69 16.40
N TYR A 362 -9.57 -20.49 15.37
CA TYR A 362 -10.55 -21.49 14.92
C TYR A 362 -9.89 -22.81 14.51
N ASP A 363 -8.77 -22.76 13.76
CA ASP A 363 -8.00 -23.95 13.39
C ASP A 363 -7.47 -24.69 14.62
N TYR A 364 -6.92 -23.93 15.58
CA TYR A 364 -6.43 -24.49 16.86
C TYR A 364 -7.55 -25.18 17.67
N LEU A 365 -8.72 -24.54 17.77
CA LEU A 365 -9.87 -25.10 18.47
C LEU A 365 -10.38 -26.40 17.82
N ILE A 366 -10.40 -26.49 16.49
CA ILE A 366 -10.75 -27.71 15.77
C ILE A 366 -9.77 -28.85 16.08
N GLU A 367 -8.47 -28.57 16.06
CA GLU A 367 -7.46 -29.61 16.36
C GLU A 367 -7.53 -30.05 17.83
N LEU A 368 -7.79 -29.13 18.75
CA LEU A 368 -8.03 -29.44 20.16
C LEU A 368 -9.26 -30.33 20.33
N ALA A 369 -10.37 -30.00 19.67
CA ALA A 369 -11.60 -30.80 19.71
C ALA A 369 -11.37 -32.21 19.15
N LYS A 370 -10.64 -32.36 18.04
CA LYS A 370 -10.26 -33.68 17.50
C LYS A 370 -9.40 -34.47 18.46
N LEU A 371 -8.46 -33.83 19.15
CA LEU A 371 -7.59 -34.48 20.13
C LEU A 371 -8.40 -34.97 21.33
N LEU A 372 -9.29 -34.15 21.88
CA LEU A 372 -10.20 -34.53 22.96
C LEU A 372 -11.13 -35.67 22.57
N TYR A 373 -11.70 -35.64 21.35
CA TYR A 373 -12.54 -36.72 20.83
C TYR A 373 -11.77 -38.04 20.69
N ARG A 374 -10.54 -38.03 20.19
CA ARG A 374 -9.68 -39.22 20.11
C ARG A 374 -9.38 -39.78 21.51
N PHE A 375 -9.07 -38.91 22.47
CA PHE A 375 -8.81 -39.29 23.85
C PHE A 375 -10.05 -39.95 24.48
N TRP A 376 -11.23 -39.33 24.32
CA TRP A 376 -12.51 -39.90 24.81
C TRP A 376 -12.82 -41.25 24.18
N LYS A 377 -12.67 -41.40 22.88
CA LYS A 377 -12.88 -42.68 22.16
C LYS A 377 -11.93 -43.77 22.62
N THR A 378 -10.69 -43.44 22.90
CA THR A 378 -9.69 -44.40 23.43
C THR A 378 -10.06 -44.83 24.86
N LYS A 379 -10.51 -43.89 25.70
CA LYS A 379 -10.95 -44.17 27.06
C LYS A 379 -12.20 -45.05 27.07
N LYS A 380 -13.15 -44.79 26.18
CA LYS A 380 -14.36 -45.62 26.01
C LYS A 380 -14.05 -47.05 25.60
N LYS A 381 -13.18 -47.25 24.58
CA LYS A 381 -12.71 -48.57 24.16
C LYS A 381 -12.01 -49.34 25.27
N LYS A 382 -11.19 -48.69 26.11
CA LYS A 382 -10.54 -49.32 27.26
C LYS A 382 -11.55 -49.76 28.34
N LYS A 383 -12.63 -49.00 28.53
CA LYS A 383 -13.69 -49.33 29.46
C LYS A 383 -14.51 -50.56 29.00
N GLU A 384 -14.90 -50.56 27.71
CA GLU A 384 -15.61 -51.68 27.08
C GLU A 384 -14.79 -52.96 27.09
N ALA A 385 -13.47 -52.88 26.85
CA ALA A 385 -12.56 -54.04 26.92
C ALA A 385 -12.38 -54.57 28.37
N ALA A 386 -12.47 -53.73 29.38
CA ALA A 386 -12.40 -54.14 30.79
C ALA A 386 -13.70 -54.82 31.25
N GLU A 387 -14.86 -54.36 30.76
CA GLU A 387 -16.19 -54.96 31.03
C GLU A 387 -16.40 -56.31 30.34
N THR A 388 -15.71 -56.62 29.23
CA THR A 388 -15.76 -57.90 28.52
C THR A 388 -14.84 -58.97 29.09
N VAL A 389 -13.95 -58.65 30.01
CA VAL A 389 -12.97 -59.54 30.68
C VAL A 389 -13.41 -59.87 32.11
N SER A 390 -14.37 -59.16 32.67
CA SER A 390 -15.05 -59.45 33.94
C SER A 390 -16.32 -60.32 33.72
#